data_07df343dc49d0bd680b0bc1b49adc1e9
#
_entry.id   07df343dc49d0bd680b0bc1b49adc1e9
#
_cell.length_a   1.000
_cell.length_b   1.000
_cell.length_c   1.000
_cell.angle_alpha   90.00
_cell.angle_beta   90.00
_cell.angle_gamma   90.00
#
_symmetry.space_group_name_H-M   'P 1'
#
loop_
_entity.id
_entity.type
_entity.pdbx_description
1 polymer ?
#
loop_
_entity_poly.entity_id
_entity_poly.type
_entity_poly.pdbx_seq_one_letter_code
_entity_poly.pdbx_strand_id
1 'polypeptide(L)'
;MKKIKGIMTGLLICVFLIMGSMAVWADQTGAVSGQTRVFDQAGLFSETEKIQLEEEIAQCRKNTKMDVVVVSAYADDRTAEEYADDYYDYGGFGVGKKASGVLLLYYMDGPGQSGGECYISTSGTMITLLTDERIETILDD
;
A
#
# COMPACT_ATOMS: atom_id res chain seq x y z
N MET A 1 1.17 -15.09 -8.80
CA MET A 1 0.01 -14.30 -8.35
C MET A 1 -0.96 -15.18 -7.61
N LYS A 2 -1.22 -14.91 -6.36
CA LYS A 2 -2.19 -15.67 -5.55
C LYS A 2 -3.50 -14.90 -5.41
N LYS A 3 -4.60 -15.61 -5.62
CA LYS A 3 -5.95 -15.03 -5.46
C LYS A 3 -6.26 -14.83 -3.99
N ILE A 4 -6.69 -13.63 -3.62
CA ILE A 4 -7.15 -13.34 -2.27
C ILE A 4 -8.45 -14.10 -2.02
N LYS A 5 -8.41 -15.11 -1.15
CA LYS A 5 -9.59 -15.66 -0.52
C LYS A 5 -9.68 -15.11 0.89
N GLY A 6 -10.47 -14.06 1.01
CA GLY A 6 -11.00 -13.57 2.28
C GLY A 6 -10.05 -13.61 3.47
N ILE A 7 -9.29 -12.56 3.68
CA ILE A 7 -8.82 -12.11 5.00
C ILE A 7 -8.12 -10.76 4.75
N MET A 8 -8.88 -9.70 4.82
CA MET A 8 -8.35 -8.33 4.71
C MET A 8 -7.58 -7.86 5.95
N THR A 9 -7.65 -8.62 7.05
CA THR A 9 -7.08 -8.19 8.34
C THR A 9 -5.60 -8.54 8.52
N GLY A 10 -5.11 -9.56 7.82
CA GLY A 10 -3.74 -10.05 7.99
C GLY A 10 -2.69 -9.25 7.19
N LEU A 11 -3.05 -8.80 5.99
CA LEU A 11 -2.09 -8.17 5.09
C LEU A 11 -1.74 -6.73 5.50
N LEU A 12 -2.68 -6.04 6.16
CA LEU A 12 -2.45 -4.71 6.72
C LEU A 12 -1.38 -4.74 7.83
N ILE A 13 -1.27 -5.86 8.53
CA ILE A 13 -0.34 -6.07 9.63
C ILE A 13 1.07 -6.37 9.12
N CYS A 14 1.22 -7.04 7.98
CA CYS A 14 2.53 -7.48 7.48
C CYS A 14 3.40 -6.36 6.92
N VAL A 15 2.83 -5.31 6.33
CA VAL A 15 3.59 -4.13 5.92
C VAL A 15 4.17 -3.40 7.14
N PHE A 16 3.59 -3.61 8.33
CA PHE A 16 3.98 -2.95 9.59
C PHE A 16 4.93 -3.75 10.47
N LEU A 17 5.05 -5.06 10.29
CA LEU A 17 5.97 -5.89 11.09
C LEU A 17 7.46 -5.63 10.81
N ILE A 18 7.79 -4.82 9.81
CA ILE A 18 9.17 -4.42 9.53
C ILE A 18 9.62 -3.26 10.43
N MET A 19 8.70 -2.62 11.13
CA MET A 19 9.02 -1.49 12.02
C MET A 19 8.53 -1.75 13.43
N GLY A 20 9.49 -2.09 14.28
CA GLY A 20 9.32 -2.41 15.69
C GLY A 20 8.37 -1.50 16.47
N SER A 21 7.62 -2.16 17.30
CA SER A 21 6.67 -1.70 18.30
C SER A 21 7.07 -0.40 19.02
N MET A 22 6.23 0.61 18.95
CA MET A 22 6.02 1.56 20.04
C MET A 22 4.56 2.02 20.00
N ALA A 23 3.79 1.48 20.93
CA ALA A 23 2.47 2.00 21.23
C ALA A 23 2.63 3.35 21.95
N VAL A 24 2.21 4.42 21.32
CA VAL A 24 2.00 5.71 21.99
C VAL A 24 0.57 6.14 21.75
N TRP A 25 -0.21 6.08 22.78
CA TRP A 25 -1.52 6.71 22.86
C TRP A 25 -1.32 8.22 22.94
N ALA A 26 -1.69 8.95 21.91
CA ALA A 26 -1.86 10.39 21.99
C ALA A 26 -3.00 10.80 21.08
N ASP A 27 -4.09 11.19 21.72
CA ASP A 27 -5.15 12.04 21.19
C ASP A 27 -4.54 13.26 20.48
N GLN A 28 -4.69 13.33 19.15
CA GLN A 28 -4.46 14.55 18.40
C GLN A 28 -5.31 14.53 17.13
N THR A 29 -6.38 15.27 17.15
CA THR A 29 -6.96 15.88 15.94
C THR A 29 -5.91 16.81 15.32
N GLY A 30 -4.99 16.25 14.57
CA GLY A 30 -3.95 16.98 13.85
C GLY A 30 -4.13 16.71 12.35
N ALA A 31 -4.47 17.76 11.61
CA ALA A 31 -4.48 17.72 10.16
C ALA A 31 -3.20 17.08 9.64
N VAL A 32 -3.32 15.95 8.96
CA VAL A 32 -2.21 15.30 8.27
C VAL A 32 -1.78 16.24 7.14
N SER A 33 -0.76 17.02 7.42
CA SER A 33 -0.09 17.88 6.46
C SER A 33 0.74 16.98 5.54
N GLY A 34 0.12 16.46 4.51
CA GLY A 34 0.82 15.63 3.53
C GLY A 34 -0.16 15.12 2.49
N GLN A 35 0.30 15.01 1.26
CA GLN A 35 -0.49 14.46 0.17
C GLN A 35 -1.03 13.07 0.55
N THR A 36 -2.32 12.84 0.28
CA THR A 36 -2.98 11.54 0.42
C THR A 36 -2.16 10.42 -0.19
N ARG A 37 -2.12 9.30 0.50
CA ARG A 37 -1.41 8.07 0.08
C ARG A 37 -2.30 6.83 0.07
N VAL A 38 -3.54 6.96 0.54
CA VAL A 38 -4.55 5.90 0.49
C VAL A 38 -5.63 6.27 -0.52
N PHE A 39 -5.71 5.52 -1.60
CA PHE A 39 -6.63 5.73 -2.73
C PHE A 39 -7.59 4.53 -2.81
N ASP A 40 -8.69 4.61 -2.10
CA ASP A 40 -9.66 3.53 -1.97
C ASP A 40 -10.78 3.66 -3.02
N GLN A 41 -10.49 3.30 -4.26
CA GLN A 41 -11.45 3.38 -5.37
C GLN A 41 -12.46 2.22 -5.35
N ALA A 42 -12.08 1.07 -4.81
CA ALA A 42 -12.97 -0.08 -4.68
C ALA A 42 -13.82 -0.06 -3.40
N GLY A 43 -13.57 0.90 -2.50
CA GLY A 43 -14.33 1.05 -1.26
C GLY A 43 -14.10 -0.07 -0.26
N LEU A 44 -12.87 -0.55 -0.14
CA LEU A 44 -12.50 -1.66 0.74
C LEU A 44 -12.31 -1.24 2.20
N PHE A 45 -11.97 0.03 2.43
CA PHE A 45 -11.60 0.54 3.74
C PHE A 45 -12.68 1.46 4.31
N SER A 46 -12.98 1.32 5.60
CA SER A 46 -13.77 2.31 6.33
C SER A 46 -12.99 3.62 6.47
N GLU A 47 -13.70 4.71 6.79
CA GLU A 47 -13.04 6.00 7.03
C GLU A 47 -12.01 5.94 8.17
N THR A 48 -12.30 5.16 9.22
CA THR A 48 -11.36 4.97 10.33
C THR A 48 -10.10 4.26 9.89
N GLU A 49 -10.22 3.20 9.07
CA GLU A 49 -9.07 2.47 8.54
C GLU A 49 -8.24 3.35 7.60
N LYS A 50 -8.87 4.17 6.77
CA LYS A 50 -8.14 5.13 5.91
C LYS A 50 -7.33 6.13 6.73
N ILE A 51 -7.90 6.68 7.80
CA ILE A 51 -7.20 7.61 8.68
C ILE A 51 -6.00 6.92 9.33
N GLN A 52 -6.19 5.71 9.88
CA GLN A 52 -5.10 4.95 10.49
C GLN A 52 -3.99 4.63 9.49
N LEU A 53 -4.34 4.20 8.28
CA LEU A 53 -3.38 3.95 7.20
C LEU A 53 -2.58 5.19 6.83
N GLU A 54 -3.23 6.34 6.68
CA GLU A 54 -2.53 7.60 6.37
C GLU A 54 -1.55 8.00 7.47
N GLU A 55 -1.92 7.83 8.76
CA GLU A 55 -1.04 8.12 9.89
C GLU A 55 0.18 7.20 9.90
N GLU A 56 -0.02 5.91 9.70
CA GLU A 56 1.05 4.91 9.68
C GLU A 56 1.97 5.10 8.48
N ILE A 57 1.41 5.40 7.30
CA ILE A 57 2.18 5.74 6.10
C ILE A 57 3.02 7.00 6.34
N ALA A 58 2.46 8.03 6.96
CA ALA A 58 3.19 9.24 7.27
C ALA A 58 4.38 8.98 8.21
N GLN A 59 4.20 8.12 9.21
CA GLN A 59 5.28 7.68 10.10
C GLN A 59 6.35 6.89 9.34
N CYS A 60 5.94 5.95 8.50
CA CYS A 60 6.84 5.15 7.68
C CYS A 60 7.69 6.05 6.76
N ARG A 61 7.07 6.98 6.04
CA ARG A 61 7.74 7.94 5.16
C ARG A 61 8.75 8.80 5.91
N LYS A 62 8.39 9.26 7.11
CA LYS A 62 9.29 10.06 7.97
C LYS A 62 10.53 9.28 8.39
N ASN A 63 10.35 8.00 8.74
CA ASN A 63 11.41 7.15 9.27
C ASN A 63 12.33 6.60 8.17
N THR A 64 11.75 6.17 7.04
CA THR A 64 12.48 5.48 5.97
C THR A 64 12.97 6.39 4.85
N LYS A 65 12.37 7.58 4.73
CA LYS A 65 12.58 8.47 3.57
C LYS A 65 12.18 7.82 2.23
N MET A 66 11.22 6.91 2.28
CA MET A 66 10.63 6.26 1.11
C MET A 66 9.15 6.54 1.04
N ASP A 67 8.58 6.54 -0.15
CA ASP A 67 7.13 6.70 -0.32
C ASP A 67 6.41 5.37 -0.12
N VAL A 68 5.20 5.43 0.41
CA VAL A 68 4.31 4.27 0.55
C VAL A 68 2.94 4.70 0.07
N VAL A 69 2.38 3.96 -0.87
CA VAL A 69 1.07 4.22 -1.48
C VAL A 69 0.21 2.98 -1.36
N VAL A 70 -1.04 3.13 -0.97
CA VAL A 70 -2.04 2.06 -0.93
C VAL A 70 -3.17 2.40 -1.88
N VAL A 71 -3.47 1.49 -2.79
CA VAL A 71 -4.53 1.64 -3.78
C VAL A 71 -5.46 0.45 -3.73
N SER A 72 -6.77 0.69 -3.71
CA SER A 72 -7.76 -0.31 -4.07
C SER A 72 -8.46 0.10 -5.36
N ALA A 73 -8.59 -0.80 -6.30
CA ALA A 73 -9.24 -0.54 -7.58
C ALA A 73 -9.95 -1.79 -8.10
N TYR A 74 -10.91 -1.59 -8.98
CA TYR A 74 -11.48 -2.69 -9.75
C TYR A 74 -10.64 -2.98 -10.99
N ALA A 75 -10.52 -4.25 -11.32
CA ALA A 75 -9.79 -4.70 -12.50
C ALA A 75 -10.37 -4.11 -13.79
N ASP A 76 -9.48 -3.63 -14.62
CA ASP A 76 -9.75 -3.20 -15.99
C ASP A 76 -9.04 -4.13 -17.00
N ASP A 77 -8.74 -3.66 -18.19
CA ASP A 77 -8.09 -4.47 -19.23
C ASP A 77 -6.59 -4.71 -18.98
N ARG A 78 -6.02 -4.08 -17.93
CA ARG A 78 -4.61 -4.24 -17.54
C ARG A 78 -4.42 -5.36 -16.54
N THR A 79 -3.21 -5.89 -16.48
CA THR A 79 -2.78 -6.72 -15.34
C THR A 79 -2.62 -5.89 -14.06
N ALA A 80 -2.60 -6.53 -12.90
CA ALA A 80 -2.33 -5.83 -11.63
C ALA A 80 -0.96 -5.14 -11.63
N GLU A 81 0.04 -5.78 -12.25
CA GLU A 81 1.38 -5.22 -12.44
C GLU A 81 1.34 -3.94 -13.25
N GLU A 82 0.77 -3.99 -14.46
CA GLU A 82 0.65 -2.82 -15.33
C GLU A 82 -0.13 -1.68 -14.66
N TYR A 83 -1.22 -2.02 -13.96
CA TYR A 83 -2.00 -1.01 -13.24
C TYR A 83 -1.19 -0.34 -12.12
N ALA A 84 -0.51 -1.14 -11.29
CA ALA A 84 0.25 -0.62 -10.16
C ALA A 84 1.44 0.24 -10.60
N ASP A 85 2.18 -0.21 -11.62
CA ASP A 85 3.34 0.50 -12.15
C ASP A 85 2.92 1.82 -12.80
N ASP A 86 1.90 1.81 -13.66
CA ASP A 86 1.33 3.01 -14.26
C ASP A 86 0.83 3.99 -13.19
N TYR A 87 0.11 3.48 -12.19
CA TYR A 87 -0.44 4.32 -11.12
C TYR A 87 0.68 5.03 -10.34
N TYR A 88 1.75 4.31 -10.04
CA TYR A 88 2.91 4.87 -9.34
C TYR A 88 3.64 5.91 -10.18
N ASP A 89 3.97 5.57 -11.41
CA ASP A 89 4.79 6.40 -12.30
C ASP A 89 4.04 7.67 -12.72
N TYR A 90 2.80 7.55 -13.16
CA TYR A 90 1.99 8.70 -13.58
C TYR A 90 1.44 9.52 -12.42
N GLY A 91 1.30 8.91 -11.24
CA GLY A 91 0.87 9.60 -10.02
C GLY A 91 1.92 10.55 -9.43
N GLY A 92 3.17 10.45 -9.89
CA GLY A 92 4.26 11.28 -9.40
C GLY A 92 4.68 10.95 -7.96
N PHE A 93 4.54 9.69 -7.57
CA PHE A 93 4.94 9.19 -6.26
C PHE A 93 6.45 8.94 -6.17
N GLY A 94 6.91 8.72 -4.95
CA GLY A 94 8.30 8.40 -4.67
C GLY A 94 9.13 9.56 -4.14
N VAL A 95 10.21 9.22 -3.47
CA VAL A 95 11.11 10.18 -2.83
C VAL A 95 12.44 10.26 -3.58
N GLY A 96 12.89 11.50 -3.79
CA GLY A 96 14.18 11.79 -4.42
C GLY A 96 14.22 11.52 -5.91
N LYS A 97 15.42 11.64 -6.50
CA LYS A 97 15.63 11.50 -7.95
C LYS A 97 15.30 10.11 -8.51
N LYS A 98 15.32 9.09 -7.65
CA LYS A 98 15.03 7.70 -8.03
C LYS A 98 13.56 7.34 -7.83
N ALA A 99 12.71 8.28 -7.40
CA ALA A 99 11.33 8.03 -7.06
C ALA A 99 11.14 6.81 -6.12
N SER A 100 11.98 6.73 -5.07
CA SER A 100 12.03 5.55 -4.19
C SER A 100 10.77 5.39 -3.37
N GLY A 101 10.18 4.20 -3.42
CA GLY A 101 8.99 3.86 -2.66
C GLY A 101 8.32 2.56 -3.11
N VAL A 102 7.14 2.33 -2.58
CA VAL A 102 6.35 1.12 -2.79
C VAL A 102 4.87 1.48 -2.94
N LEU A 103 4.18 0.77 -3.82
CA LEU A 103 2.73 0.80 -3.95
C LEU A 103 2.17 -0.59 -3.69
N LEU A 104 1.20 -0.68 -2.77
CA LEU A 104 0.39 -1.86 -2.53
C LEU A 104 -0.96 -1.69 -3.24
N LEU A 105 -1.26 -2.57 -4.18
CA LEU A 105 -2.51 -2.60 -4.92
C LEU A 105 -3.39 -3.75 -4.45
N TYR A 106 -4.64 -3.43 -4.11
CA TYR A 106 -5.74 -4.37 -4.02
C TYR A 106 -6.56 -4.29 -5.31
N TYR A 107 -6.39 -5.26 -6.20
CA TYR A 107 -7.00 -5.27 -7.54
C TYR A 107 -8.17 -6.24 -7.55
N MET A 108 -9.38 -5.71 -7.41
CA MET A 108 -10.61 -6.48 -7.19
C MET A 108 -11.26 -6.87 -8.51
N ASP A 109 -11.81 -8.08 -8.60
CA ASP A 109 -12.45 -8.59 -9.82
C ASP A 109 -13.63 -7.74 -10.30
N GLY A 110 -14.33 -7.06 -9.40
CA GLY A 110 -15.43 -6.15 -9.75
C GLY A 110 -16.36 -5.85 -8.59
N PRO A 111 -17.28 -4.89 -8.77
CA PRO A 111 -18.24 -4.52 -7.73
C PRO A 111 -19.10 -5.73 -7.32
N GLY A 112 -19.17 -5.99 -6.00
CA GLY A 112 -19.95 -7.11 -5.46
C GLY A 112 -19.30 -8.49 -5.63
N GLN A 113 -18.10 -8.57 -6.20
CA GLN A 113 -17.31 -9.80 -6.27
C GLN A 113 -16.34 -9.86 -5.09
N SER A 114 -16.08 -11.07 -4.60
CA SER A 114 -15.17 -11.31 -3.46
C SER A 114 -13.78 -11.76 -3.87
N GLY A 115 -13.49 -11.75 -5.16
CA GLY A 115 -12.21 -12.11 -5.73
C GLY A 115 -11.34 -10.88 -6.04
N GLY A 116 -10.07 -11.14 -6.24
CA GLY A 116 -9.10 -10.13 -6.60
C GLY A 116 -7.69 -10.63 -6.35
N GLU A 117 -6.72 -9.77 -6.60
CA GLU A 117 -5.32 -10.05 -6.33
C GLU A 117 -4.64 -8.85 -5.65
N CYS A 118 -3.59 -9.12 -4.87
CA CYS A 118 -2.70 -8.10 -4.37
C CYS A 118 -1.43 -8.06 -5.21
N TYR A 119 -0.95 -6.87 -5.46
CA TYR A 119 0.32 -6.64 -6.13
C TYR A 119 1.13 -5.57 -5.39
N ILE A 120 2.43 -5.75 -5.32
CA ILE A 120 3.36 -4.77 -4.76
C ILE A 120 4.30 -4.31 -5.88
N SER A 121 4.19 -3.04 -6.24
CA SER A 121 5.14 -2.36 -7.12
C SER A 121 6.21 -1.65 -6.30
N THR A 122 7.47 -1.76 -6.70
CA THR A 122 8.61 -1.12 -6.03
C THR A 122 9.37 -0.23 -6.99
N SER A 123 9.85 0.91 -6.49
CA SER A 123 10.62 1.86 -7.30
C SER A 123 11.87 2.35 -6.58
N GLY A 124 12.88 2.68 -7.36
CA GLY A 124 14.13 3.26 -6.87
C GLY A 124 14.88 2.33 -5.90
N THR A 125 15.25 2.85 -4.74
CA THR A 125 16.01 2.08 -3.73
C THR A 125 15.18 0.94 -3.12
N MET A 126 13.85 1.03 -3.17
CA MET A 126 12.98 -0.01 -2.63
C MET A 126 13.14 -1.35 -3.37
N ILE A 127 13.45 -1.34 -4.66
CA ILE A 127 13.71 -2.55 -5.47
C ILE A 127 14.78 -3.45 -4.82
N THR A 128 15.79 -2.86 -4.20
CA THR A 128 16.86 -3.62 -3.54
C THR A 128 16.53 -4.06 -2.12
N LEU A 129 15.54 -3.44 -1.49
CA LEU A 129 15.11 -3.73 -0.13
C LEU A 129 13.96 -4.73 -0.08
N LEU A 130 13.01 -4.61 -0.99
CA LEU A 130 11.91 -5.54 -1.18
C LEU A 130 12.18 -6.37 -2.44
N THR A 131 12.89 -7.46 -2.26
CA THR A 131 13.12 -8.45 -3.32
C THR A 131 11.86 -9.28 -3.56
N ASP A 132 11.77 -9.91 -4.74
CA ASP A 132 10.62 -10.74 -5.10
C ASP A 132 10.31 -11.80 -4.02
N GLU A 133 11.32 -12.44 -3.45
CA GLU A 133 11.17 -13.40 -2.36
C GLU A 133 10.50 -12.81 -1.11
N ARG A 134 10.85 -11.55 -0.76
CA ARG A 134 10.24 -10.84 0.37
C ARG A 134 8.81 -10.43 0.06
N ILE A 135 8.55 -9.99 -1.17
CA ILE A 135 7.22 -9.64 -1.64
C ILE A 135 6.31 -10.87 -1.59
N GLU A 136 6.76 -12.03 -2.09
CA GLU A 136 6.00 -13.28 -2.01
C GLU A 136 5.70 -13.66 -0.57
N THR A 137 6.68 -13.53 0.34
CA THR A 137 6.47 -13.80 1.77
C THR A 137 5.40 -12.90 2.38
N ILE A 138 5.39 -11.60 2.03
CA ILE A 138 4.39 -10.64 2.52
C ILE A 138 2.99 -10.98 1.99
N LEU A 139 2.89 -11.41 0.74
CA LEU A 139 1.60 -11.71 0.10
C LEU A 139 1.04 -13.09 0.48
N ASP A 140 1.85 -13.97 1.06
CA ASP A 140 1.47 -15.33 1.47
C ASP A 140 0.90 -15.39 2.90
N ASP A 141 1.14 -14.38 3.74
CA ASP A 141 0.63 -14.25 5.12
C ASP A 141 -0.79 -13.66 5.16
#